data_0c6859ad09a283f55d948c209c8a4d5d
#
_entry.id   0c6859ad09a283f55d948c209c8a4d5d
#
_cell.length_a   1.000
_cell.length_b   1.000
_cell.length_c   1.000
_cell.angle_alpha   90.00
_cell.angle_beta   90.00
_cell.angle_gamma   90.00
#
_symmetry.space_group_name_H-M   'P 1'
#
loop_
_entity.id
_entity.type
_entity.pdbx_description
1 polymer ?
#
loop_
_entity_poly.entity_id
_entity_poly.type
_entity_poly.pdbx_seq_one_letter_code
_entity_poly.pdbx_strand_id
1 'polypeptide(L)'
;MGFCIACFLRDTSGALGLHSAAVVQYIRPEIIGIVLGSLIAALGFKEFKGRGGSSPALRFVLGMFVMIGALVFLGCPLRMMIRIGGGDLNAIVGLVGFVVGIFVGTLFLKRGFTMKRAYTLGSLEGSVMPAIVIAFFILLVAAPSFIHFSTEGPGSKHAPIAVALIVGLI
;
A
#
# COMPACT_ATOMS: atom_id res chain seq x y z
N MET A 1 10.97 3.73 -11.39
CA MET A 1 9.53 3.63 -10.98
C MET A 1 9.35 4.28 -9.63
N GLY A 2 8.25 5.06 -9.43
CA GLY A 2 7.96 5.67 -8.15
C GLY A 2 7.33 4.68 -7.16
N PHE A 3 7.63 4.86 -5.89
CA PHE A 3 7.02 4.11 -4.80
C PHE A 3 5.52 4.44 -4.71
N CYS A 4 4.64 3.44 -4.76
CA CYS A 4 3.19 3.67 -4.77
C CYS A 4 2.43 2.51 -4.13
N ILE A 5 1.82 2.75 -2.98
CA ILE A 5 1.06 1.73 -2.23
C ILE A 5 -0.23 1.33 -2.97
N ALA A 6 -0.93 2.28 -3.59
CA ALA A 6 -2.12 1.98 -4.38
C ALA A 6 -1.77 1.09 -5.60
N CYS A 7 -0.59 1.33 -6.22
CA CYS A 7 -0.10 0.48 -7.29
C CYS A 7 0.22 -0.95 -6.79
N PHE A 8 0.69 -1.09 -5.56
CA PHE A 8 0.94 -2.42 -4.97
C PHE A 8 -0.33 -3.26 -4.92
N LEU A 9 -1.44 -2.71 -4.42
CA LEU A 9 -2.71 -3.42 -4.37
C LEU A 9 -3.22 -3.80 -5.77
N ARG A 10 -3.13 -2.87 -6.72
CA ARG A 10 -3.50 -3.14 -8.12
C ARG A 10 -2.64 -4.24 -8.74
N ASP A 11 -1.32 -4.12 -8.61
CA ASP A 11 -0.38 -5.01 -9.26
C ASP A 11 -0.45 -6.42 -8.63
N THR A 12 -0.61 -6.51 -7.30
CA THR A 12 -0.84 -7.78 -6.60
C THR A 12 -2.16 -8.43 -7.00
N SER A 13 -3.24 -7.65 -7.14
CA SER A 13 -4.52 -8.15 -7.64
C SER A 13 -4.37 -8.72 -9.06
N GLY A 14 -3.58 -8.07 -9.91
CA GLY A 14 -3.27 -8.58 -11.24
C GLY A 14 -2.43 -9.85 -11.24
N ALA A 15 -1.42 -9.94 -10.36
CA ALA A 15 -0.62 -11.13 -10.20
C ALA A 15 -1.44 -12.35 -9.75
N LEU A 16 -2.48 -12.12 -8.95
CA LEU A 16 -3.45 -13.14 -8.52
C LEU A 16 -4.55 -13.43 -9.57
N GLY A 17 -4.47 -12.82 -10.75
CA GLY A 17 -5.43 -13.06 -11.83
C GLY A 17 -6.79 -12.37 -11.68
N LEU A 18 -6.94 -11.42 -10.74
CA LEU A 18 -8.20 -10.69 -10.53
C LEU A 18 -8.48 -9.66 -11.62
N HIS A 19 -7.50 -9.31 -12.44
CA HIS A 19 -7.65 -8.53 -13.65
C HIS A 19 -6.65 -8.98 -14.73
N SER A 20 -6.92 -8.67 -16.00
CA SER A 20 -6.15 -9.13 -17.17
C SER A 20 -5.22 -8.07 -17.79
N ALA A 21 -4.93 -6.97 -17.08
CA ALA A 21 -4.03 -5.92 -17.60
C ALA A 21 -2.57 -6.38 -17.47
N ALA A 22 -2.03 -7.05 -18.48
CA ALA A 22 -0.73 -7.70 -18.48
C ALA A 22 0.44 -6.79 -18.06
N VAL A 23 0.35 -5.49 -18.35
CA VAL A 23 1.41 -4.50 -18.03
C VAL A 23 1.62 -4.29 -16.52
N VAL A 24 0.64 -4.63 -15.69
CA VAL A 24 0.62 -4.34 -14.26
C VAL A 24 0.36 -5.58 -13.39
N GLN A 25 0.65 -6.76 -13.92
CA GLN A 25 0.52 -8.03 -13.22
C GLN A 25 1.87 -8.44 -12.64
N TYR A 26 2.20 -8.01 -11.44
CA TYR A 26 3.41 -8.44 -10.73
C TYR A 26 3.34 -8.14 -9.23
N ILE A 27 4.06 -8.91 -8.42
CA ILE A 27 4.18 -8.67 -6.98
C ILE A 27 5.38 -7.75 -6.75
N ARG A 28 5.18 -6.65 -6.03
CA ARG A 28 6.23 -5.66 -5.76
C ARG A 28 7.09 -6.07 -4.56
N PRO A 29 8.36 -6.44 -4.77
CA PRO A 29 9.23 -6.87 -3.68
C PRO A 29 9.62 -5.72 -2.74
N GLU A 30 9.64 -4.47 -3.20
CA GLU A 30 10.02 -3.30 -2.40
C GLU A 30 9.10 -3.12 -1.20
N ILE A 31 7.78 -3.30 -1.39
CA ILE A 31 6.79 -3.13 -0.31
C ILE A 31 6.85 -4.29 0.67
N ILE A 32 7.07 -5.50 0.17
CA ILE A 32 7.32 -6.68 1.02
C ILE A 32 8.54 -6.41 1.90
N GLY A 33 9.64 -5.90 1.33
CA GLY A 33 10.85 -5.53 2.06
C GLY A 33 10.58 -4.53 3.19
N ILE A 34 9.86 -3.44 2.91
CA ILE A 34 9.54 -2.42 3.92
C ILE A 34 8.72 -3.00 5.08
N VAL A 35 7.70 -3.81 4.80
CA VAL A 35 6.87 -4.38 5.86
C VAL A 35 7.67 -5.40 6.68
N LEU A 36 8.49 -6.23 6.05
CA LEU A 36 9.36 -7.17 6.76
C LEU A 36 10.43 -6.44 7.56
N GLY A 37 11.04 -5.38 7.00
CA GLY A 37 12.02 -4.55 7.72
C GLY A 37 11.41 -3.88 8.95
N SER A 38 10.24 -3.28 8.82
CA SER A 38 9.51 -2.69 9.94
C SER A 38 9.11 -3.73 10.99
N LEU A 39 8.74 -4.94 10.57
CA LEU A 39 8.46 -6.05 11.49
C LEU A 39 9.69 -6.47 12.28
N ILE A 40 10.84 -6.66 11.59
CA ILE A 40 12.11 -7.03 12.22
C ILE A 40 12.52 -5.95 13.24
N ALA A 41 12.43 -4.68 12.87
CA ALA A 41 12.71 -3.57 13.77
C ALA A 41 11.77 -3.58 14.99
N ALA A 42 10.46 -3.72 14.78
CA ALA A 42 9.48 -3.74 15.86
C ALA A 42 9.68 -4.91 16.83
N LEU A 43 10.09 -6.08 16.32
CA LEU A 43 10.42 -7.24 17.17
C LEU A 43 11.74 -7.04 17.91
N GLY A 44 12.76 -6.48 17.24
CA GLY A 44 14.07 -6.20 17.85
C GLY A 44 14.00 -5.20 19.00
N PHE A 45 13.23 -4.14 18.83
CA PHE A 45 13.01 -3.12 19.86
C PHE A 45 11.87 -3.47 20.84
N LYS A 46 11.24 -4.64 20.71
CA LYS A 46 10.09 -5.07 21.56
C LYS A 46 8.91 -4.09 21.54
N GLU A 47 8.74 -3.38 20.44
CA GLU A 47 7.66 -2.39 20.25
C GLU A 47 6.47 -2.96 19.49
N PHE A 48 6.47 -4.24 19.19
CA PHE A 48 5.37 -4.90 18.49
C PHE A 48 4.11 -4.91 19.36
N LYS A 49 3.18 -3.99 19.07
CA LYS A 49 1.89 -3.88 19.75
C LYS A 49 0.77 -3.94 18.73
N GLY A 50 -0.01 -5.01 18.77
CA GLY A 50 -1.25 -5.09 18.00
C GLY A 50 -2.23 -4.02 18.51
N ARG A 51 -2.55 -3.04 17.67
CA ARG A 51 -3.54 -2.01 17.96
C ARG A 51 -4.72 -2.14 17.01
N GLY A 52 -5.89 -2.38 17.56
CA GLY A 52 -7.14 -2.30 16.85
C GLY A 52 -8.00 -1.15 17.37
N GLY A 53 -8.97 -0.76 16.62
CA GLY A 53 -9.92 0.28 17.04
C GLY A 53 -10.93 0.51 15.93
N SER A 54 -12.03 1.17 16.22
CA SER A 54 -13.17 1.43 15.34
C SER A 54 -13.80 0.17 14.70
N SER A 55 -15.03 0.33 14.20
CA SER A 55 -15.75 -0.74 13.50
C SER A 55 -15.00 -1.16 12.23
N PRO A 56 -14.76 -2.48 12.02
CA PRO A 56 -14.15 -2.99 10.80
C PRO A 56 -14.89 -2.57 9.53
N ALA A 57 -16.23 -2.53 9.59
CA ALA A 57 -17.08 -2.10 8.48
C ALA A 57 -16.81 -0.64 8.07
N LEU A 58 -16.69 0.26 9.04
CA LEU A 58 -16.39 1.66 8.76
C LEU A 58 -15.00 1.82 8.12
N ARG A 59 -14.00 1.08 8.61
CA ARG A 59 -12.66 1.09 8.01
C ARG A 59 -12.66 0.55 6.59
N PHE A 60 -13.42 -0.49 6.33
CA PHE A 60 -13.56 -1.05 5.00
C PHE A 60 -14.16 -0.03 4.03
N VAL A 61 -15.27 0.62 4.40
CA VAL A 61 -15.93 1.65 3.58
C VAL A 61 -14.98 2.83 3.32
N LEU A 62 -14.32 3.34 4.37
CA LEU A 62 -13.34 4.42 4.20
C LEU A 62 -12.16 4.00 3.33
N GLY A 63 -11.67 2.77 3.47
CA GLY A 63 -10.64 2.20 2.60
C GLY A 63 -11.06 2.13 1.14
N MET A 64 -12.31 1.75 0.85
CA MET A 64 -12.86 1.79 -0.50
C MET A 64 -12.84 3.20 -1.09
N PHE A 65 -13.30 4.21 -0.35
CA PHE A 65 -13.26 5.60 -0.82
C PHE A 65 -11.83 6.09 -1.07
N VAL A 66 -10.89 5.74 -0.21
CA VAL A 66 -9.46 6.05 -0.41
C VAL A 66 -8.93 5.39 -1.68
N MET A 67 -9.27 4.13 -1.94
CA MET A 67 -8.85 3.43 -3.16
C MET A 67 -9.48 4.00 -4.42
N ILE A 68 -10.77 4.33 -4.39
CA ILE A 68 -11.45 5.01 -5.51
C ILE A 68 -10.75 6.35 -5.81
N GLY A 69 -10.49 7.16 -4.78
CA GLY A 69 -9.75 8.40 -4.94
C GLY A 69 -8.35 8.19 -5.53
N ALA A 70 -7.60 7.20 -5.05
CA ALA A 70 -6.28 6.88 -5.55
C ALA A 70 -6.31 6.37 -7.01
N LEU A 71 -7.35 5.67 -7.43
CA LEU A 71 -7.54 5.22 -8.82
C LEU A 71 -7.87 6.39 -9.75
N VAL A 72 -8.77 7.28 -9.35
CA VAL A 72 -9.11 8.50 -10.11
C VAL A 72 -7.88 9.38 -10.30
N PHE A 73 -7.06 9.50 -9.26
CA PHE A 73 -5.82 10.27 -9.27
C PHE A 73 -4.65 9.59 -9.99
N LEU A 74 -4.79 8.32 -10.38
CA LEU A 74 -3.72 7.48 -10.93
C LEU A 74 -2.51 7.38 -9.99
N GLY A 75 -2.74 7.37 -8.69
CA GLY A 75 -1.69 7.12 -7.72
C GLY A 75 -1.95 7.65 -6.31
N CYS A 76 -1.02 7.36 -5.42
CA CYS A 76 -1.00 7.89 -4.06
C CYS A 76 -0.43 9.32 -4.02
N PRO A 77 -0.55 10.07 -2.90
CA PRO A 77 0.00 11.42 -2.76
C PRO A 77 1.49 11.53 -3.11
N LEU A 78 2.30 10.51 -2.79
CA LEU A 78 3.73 10.47 -3.17
C LEU A 78 3.93 10.48 -4.69
N ARG A 79 3.15 9.69 -5.41
CA ARG A 79 3.21 9.68 -6.88
C ARG A 79 2.73 11.00 -7.48
N MET A 80 1.77 11.66 -6.85
CA MET A 80 1.31 12.98 -7.26
C MET A 80 2.45 14.00 -7.19
N MET A 81 3.26 14.01 -6.12
CA MET A 81 4.43 14.88 -6.00
C MET A 81 5.46 14.61 -7.11
N ILE A 82 5.71 13.34 -7.44
CA ILE A 82 6.62 12.96 -8.54
C ILE A 82 6.08 13.47 -9.90
N ARG A 83 4.76 13.39 -10.12
CA ARG A 83 4.12 13.87 -11.34
C ARG A 83 4.20 15.39 -11.47
N ILE A 84 4.03 16.14 -10.36
CA ILE A 84 4.21 17.59 -10.34
C ILE A 84 5.66 17.94 -10.74
N GLY A 85 6.65 17.25 -10.16
CA GLY A 85 8.05 17.41 -10.54
C GLY A 85 8.35 17.07 -12.02
N GLY A 86 7.52 16.21 -12.63
CA GLY A 86 7.56 15.90 -14.06
C GLY A 86 6.78 16.87 -14.96
N GLY A 87 6.19 17.93 -14.41
CA GLY A 87 5.48 18.96 -15.19
C GLY A 87 4.00 18.63 -15.50
N ASP A 88 3.41 17.66 -14.83
CA ASP A 88 2.00 17.30 -15.02
C ASP A 88 1.07 18.25 -14.27
N LEU A 89 0.46 19.18 -14.99
CA LEU A 89 -0.47 20.18 -14.42
C LEU A 89 -1.72 19.56 -13.82
N ASN A 90 -2.18 18.40 -14.30
CA ASN A 90 -3.34 17.73 -13.73
C ASN A 90 -3.06 17.26 -12.28
N ALA A 91 -1.81 16.97 -11.97
CA ALA A 91 -1.41 16.61 -10.62
C ALA A 91 -1.53 17.78 -9.63
N ILE A 92 -1.42 19.04 -10.11
CA ILE A 92 -1.62 20.22 -9.27
C ILE A 92 -3.09 20.36 -8.86
N VAL A 93 -4.00 20.17 -9.81
CA VAL A 93 -5.46 20.18 -9.51
C VAL A 93 -5.78 19.15 -8.45
N GLY A 94 -5.15 17.99 -8.56
CA GLY A 94 -5.27 16.94 -7.58
C GLY A 94 -4.72 17.28 -6.21
N LEU A 95 -3.60 17.95 -6.16
CA LEU A 95 -3.03 18.43 -4.90
C LEU A 95 -4.00 19.38 -4.19
N VAL A 96 -4.63 20.28 -4.93
CA VAL A 96 -5.67 21.19 -4.38
C VAL A 96 -6.83 20.37 -3.81
N GLY A 97 -7.35 19.39 -4.56
CA GLY A 97 -8.41 18.50 -4.06
C GLY A 97 -8.02 17.75 -2.80
N PHE A 98 -6.79 17.27 -2.74
CA PHE A 98 -6.24 16.58 -1.57
C PHE A 98 -6.16 17.50 -0.34
N VAL A 99 -5.66 18.71 -0.50
CA VAL A 99 -5.60 19.73 0.58
C VAL A 99 -7.00 20.09 1.07
N VAL A 100 -7.94 20.31 0.17
CA VAL A 100 -9.36 20.59 0.52
C VAL A 100 -9.95 19.39 1.28
N GLY A 101 -9.69 18.17 0.85
CA GLY A 101 -10.14 16.96 1.54
C GLY A 101 -9.61 16.85 2.97
N ILE A 102 -8.33 17.14 3.19
CA ILE A 102 -7.72 17.19 4.53
C ILE A 102 -8.39 18.29 5.37
N PHE A 103 -8.59 19.47 4.80
CA PHE A 103 -9.24 20.58 5.51
C PHE A 103 -10.66 20.21 5.96
N VAL A 104 -11.47 19.63 5.08
CA VAL A 104 -12.80 19.13 5.43
C VAL A 104 -12.72 18.05 6.51
N GLY A 105 -11.80 17.09 6.38
CA GLY A 105 -11.58 16.07 7.40
C GLY A 105 -11.22 16.65 8.78
N THR A 106 -10.37 17.68 8.82
CA THR A 106 -10.01 18.35 10.08
C THR A 106 -11.19 19.09 10.71
N LEU A 107 -12.09 19.64 9.90
CA LEU A 107 -13.34 20.25 10.42
C LEU A 107 -14.24 19.22 11.09
N PHE A 108 -14.38 18.02 10.51
CA PHE A 108 -15.14 16.93 11.13
C PHE A 108 -14.51 16.51 12.46
N LEU A 109 -13.19 16.37 12.52
CA LEU A 109 -12.47 16.05 13.76
C LEU A 109 -12.69 17.13 14.84
N LYS A 110 -12.63 18.41 14.46
CA LYS A 110 -12.90 19.53 15.38
C LYS A 110 -14.34 19.53 15.90
N ARG A 111 -15.30 19.03 15.12
CA ARG A 111 -16.71 18.89 15.52
C ARG A 111 -16.98 17.66 16.40
N GLY A 112 -15.94 16.95 16.86
CA GLY A 112 -16.06 15.83 17.79
C GLY A 112 -16.24 14.47 17.10
N PHE A 113 -16.03 14.38 15.79
CA PHE A 113 -15.99 13.08 15.12
C PHE A 113 -14.77 12.30 15.61
N THR A 114 -14.98 11.19 16.28
CA THR A 114 -13.91 10.30 16.73
C THR A 114 -14.19 8.88 16.26
N MET A 115 -13.19 8.22 15.71
CA MET A 115 -13.27 6.80 15.35
C MET A 115 -13.11 5.87 16.56
N LYS A 116 -13.38 6.35 17.77
CA LYS A 116 -13.14 5.67 19.06
C LYS A 116 -11.65 5.35 19.32
N ARG A 117 -11.32 5.06 20.60
CA ARG A 117 -9.94 4.77 21.02
C ARG A 117 -9.42 3.47 20.38
N ALA A 118 -8.13 3.47 20.06
CA ALA A 118 -7.44 2.26 19.73
C ALA A 118 -7.33 1.37 20.97
N TYR A 119 -7.71 0.11 20.83
CA TYR A 119 -7.53 -0.91 21.87
C TYR A 119 -6.26 -1.70 21.58
N THR A 120 -5.56 -2.12 22.61
CA THR A 120 -4.52 -3.14 22.49
C THR A 120 -5.19 -4.47 22.21
N LEU A 121 -4.96 -5.01 21.05
CA LEU A 121 -5.45 -6.34 20.66
C LEU A 121 -4.41 -7.40 21.04
N GLY A 122 -4.85 -8.64 21.14
CA GLY A 122 -3.95 -9.78 21.31
C GLY A 122 -2.91 -9.82 20.17
N SER A 123 -1.75 -10.39 20.44
CA SER A 123 -0.65 -10.49 19.46
C SER A 123 -1.05 -11.19 18.15
N LEU A 124 -2.06 -12.07 18.20
CA LEU A 124 -2.58 -12.79 17.04
C LEU A 124 -3.21 -11.85 16.00
N GLU A 125 -4.01 -10.88 16.43
CA GLU A 125 -4.62 -9.92 15.50
C GLU A 125 -3.61 -8.94 14.90
N GLY A 126 -2.56 -8.60 15.65
CA GLY A 126 -1.46 -7.79 15.15
C GLY A 126 -0.59 -8.51 14.13
N SER A 127 -0.55 -9.85 14.17
CA SER A 127 0.28 -10.66 13.26
C SER A 127 -0.36 -10.94 11.90
N VAL A 128 -1.63 -10.62 11.69
CA VAL A 128 -2.34 -10.89 10.42
C VAL A 128 -1.68 -10.20 9.24
N MET A 129 -1.35 -8.91 9.37
CA MET A 129 -0.71 -8.17 8.27
C MET A 129 0.70 -8.69 7.94
N PRO A 130 1.61 -8.91 8.90
CA PRO A 130 2.86 -9.61 8.66
C PRO A 130 2.70 -10.99 8.03
N ALA A 131 1.72 -11.78 8.46
CA ALA A 131 1.46 -13.12 7.89
C ALA A 131 1.06 -13.04 6.41
N ILE A 132 0.21 -12.08 6.03
CA ILE A 132 -0.15 -11.84 4.63
C ILE A 132 1.09 -11.47 3.80
N VAL A 133 1.94 -10.59 4.32
CA VAL A 133 3.16 -10.17 3.60
C VAL A 133 4.16 -11.31 3.48
N ILE A 134 4.31 -12.16 4.50
CA ILE A 134 5.13 -13.37 4.43
C ILE A 134 4.56 -14.34 3.38
N ALA A 135 3.24 -14.50 3.31
CA ALA A 135 2.61 -15.31 2.27
C ALA A 135 2.92 -14.75 0.86
N PHE A 136 2.84 -13.44 0.65
CA PHE A 136 3.25 -12.82 -0.62
C PHE A 136 4.74 -12.99 -0.92
N PHE A 137 5.58 -12.96 0.11
CA PHE A 137 7.01 -13.25 -0.07
C PHE A 137 7.26 -14.68 -0.52
N ILE A 138 6.59 -15.65 0.10
CA ILE A 138 6.66 -17.06 -0.29
C ILE A 138 6.14 -17.24 -1.73
N LEU A 139 5.03 -16.63 -2.08
CA LEU A 139 4.48 -16.65 -3.43
C LEU A 139 5.45 -16.04 -4.46
N LEU A 140 6.15 -14.98 -4.10
CA LEU A 140 7.14 -14.34 -4.97
C LEU A 140 8.35 -15.26 -5.21
N VAL A 141 8.84 -15.94 -4.17
CA VAL A 141 10.00 -16.82 -4.25
C VAL A 141 9.65 -18.15 -4.93
N ALA A 142 8.49 -18.74 -4.58
CA ALA A 142 8.04 -20.00 -5.17
C ALA A 142 7.58 -19.84 -6.63
N ALA A 143 7.21 -18.62 -7.05
CA ALA A 143 6.75 -18.29 -8.40
C ALA A 143 5.86 -19.38 -9.04
N PRO A 144 4.76 -19.82 -8.36
CA PRO A 144 3.91 -20.87 -8.88
C PRO A 144 3.26 -20.46 -10.21
N SER A 145 2.92 -21.42 -11.05
CA SER A 145 2.42 -21.21 -12.42
C SER A 145 1.12 -20.42 -12.52
N PHE A 146 0.37 -20.28 -11.41
CA PHE A 146 -0.86 -19.50 -11.39
C PHE A 146 -0.63 -17.99 -11.17
N ILE A 147 0.60 -17.59 -10.80
CA ILE A 147 0.93 -16.18 -10.64
C ILE A 147 1.35 -15.61 -11.99
N HIS A 148 0.67 -14.54 -12.38
CA HIS A 148 0.97 -13.83 -13.60
C HIS A 148 2.10 -12.82 -13.34
N PHE A 149 3.18 -12.94 -14.10
CA PHE A 149 4.26 -11.96 -14.13
C PHE A 149 4.23 -11.19 -15.44
N SER A 150 4.24 -9.88 -15.36
CA SER A 150 4.28 -9.02 -16.53
C SER A 150 5.58 -9.21 -17.31
N THR A 151 5.46 -9.52 -18.59
CA THR A 151 6.57 -9.62 -19.54
C THR A 151 6.86 -8.29 -20.24
N GLU A 152 5.90 -7.35 -20.19
CA GLU A 152 5.98 -6.05 -20.85
C GLU A 152 5.69 -4.90 -19.89
N GLY A 153 6.12 -3.70 -20.27
CA GLY A 153 5.83 -2.47 -19.53
C GLY A 153 6.61 -2.31 -18.21
N PRO A 154 6.09 -1.54 -17.26
CA PRO A 154 6.76 -1.26 -15.99
C PRO A 154 7.04 -2.49 -15.13
N GLY A 155 6.22 -3.52 -15.21
CA GLY A 155 6.38 -4.75 -14.43
C GLY A 155 7.59 -5.58 -14.84
N SER A 156 8.00 -5.52 -16.11
CA SER A 156 9.18 -6.25 -16.63
C SER A 156 10.52 -5.57 -16.33
N LYS A 157 10.50 -4.28 -15.97
CA LYS A 157 11.70 -3.45 -15.74
C LYS A 157 11.93 -3.16 -14.24
N HIS A 158 11.56 -4.07 -13.37
CA HIS A 158 11.86 -3.93 -11.95
C HIS A 158 13.33 -4.26 -11.64
N ALA A 159 13.85 -3.72 -10.54
CA ALA A 159 15.16 -4.11 -10.03
C ALA A 159 15.18 -5.62 -9.69
N PRO A 160 16.35 -6.28 -9.71
CA PRO A 160 16.46 -7.65 -9.21
C PRO A 160 15.80 -7.79 -7.84
N ILE A 161 15.06 -8.88 -7.64
CA ILE A 161 14.25 -9.10 -6.43
C ILE A 161 15.09 -8.90 -5.16
N ALA A 162 16.32 -9.43 -5.15
CA ALA A 162 17.23 -9.29 -4.02
C ALA A 162 17.56 -7.82 -3.69
N VAL A 163 17.84 -7.01 -4.71
CA VAL A 163 18.15 -5.58 -4.55
C VAL A 163 16.92 -4.82 -4.04
N ALA A 164 15.75 -5.08 -4.62
CA ALA A 164 14.50 -4.44 -4.23
C ALA A 164 14.10 -4.78 -2.77
N LEU A 165 14.32 -6.02 -2.35
CA LEU A 165 14.10 -6.45 -0.96
C LEU A 165 15.07 -5.77 0.00
N ILE A 166 16.36 -5.71 -0.33
CA ILE A 166 17.38 -5.07 0.52
C ILE A 166 17.07 -3.57 0.68
N VAL A 167 16.77 -2.88 -0.42
CA VAL A 167 16.40 -1.46 -0.37
C VAL A 167 15.12 -1.23 0.43
N GLY A 168 14.20 -2.17 0.40
CA GLY A 168 12.97 -2.11 1.22
C GLY A 168 13.23 -2.39 2.71
N LEU A 169 14.28 -3.16 3.05
CA LEU A 169 14.63 -3.51 4.42
C LEU A 169 15.36 -2.38 5.17
N ILE A 170 16.07 -1.51 4.46
CA ILE A 170 16.82 -0.36 5.00
C ILE A 170 15.90 0.84 5.18
#